data_93436a70bbdfd5d9f72a9050cf2125a9
#
_entry.id   93436a70bbdfd5d9f72a9050cf2125a9
#
_cell.length_a   1.000
_cell.length_b   1.000
_cell.length_c   1.000
_cell.angle_alpha   90.00
_cell.angle_beta   90.00
_cell.angle_gamma   90.00
#
_symmetry.space_group_name_H-M   'P 1'
#
loop_
_entity.id
_entity.type
_entity.pdbx_description
1 polymer ?
#
loop_
_entity_poly.entity_id
_entity_poly.type
_entity_poly.pdbx_seq_one_letter_code
_entity_poly.pdbx_strand_id
1 'polypeptide(L)'
;MDTHNFMLILDGPIDEATSDLLFEAGLDDAAITAFDGHPALDVDREAPTLLDAITSAVTQAESVADIHVVRVEGEELVSQADIAERTGRSRQAVNHWIKRDADSSRFPAPAYGTSTRSPLWRWTDVQAWLEPDGHTDDRGRIIALVNATLLARHNLHDDDEGRLVRTLLAA
;
A
#
# COMPACT_ATOMS: atom_id res chain seq x y z
N MET A 1 4.17 13.76 -18.63
CA MET A 1 4.60 12.60 -17.86
C MET A 1 5.25 13.16 -16.61
N ASP A 2 4.87 12.63 -15.48
CA ASP A 2 5.40 13.07 -14.19
C ASP A 2 6.30 11.96 -13.62
N THR A 3 7.34 12.34 -12.88
CA THR A 3 8.20 11.37 -12.20
C THR A 3 7.54 10.96 -10.88
N HIS A 4 7.40 9.67 -10.68
CA HIS A 4 6.83 9.07 -9.47
C HIS A 4 7.91 8.29 -8.73
N ASN A 5 8.22 8.72 -7.51
CA ASN A 5 9.11 7.98 -6.61
C ASN A 5 8.30 7.04 -5.73
N PHE A 6 8.71 5.77 -5.60
CA PHE A 6 8.11 4.77 -4.70
C PHE A 6 9.07 3.62 -4.47
N MET A 7 8.84 2.88 -3.39
CA MET A 7 9.67 1.72 -3.04
C MET A 7 8.87 0.43 -3.14
N LEU A 8 9.42 -0.56 -3.85
CA LEU A 8 8.90 -1.93 -3.91
C LEU A 8 9.67 -2.80 -2.91
N ILE A 9 8.97 -3.47 -2.01
CA ILE A 9 9.55 -4.47 -1.13
C ILE A 9 9.44 -5.81 -1.82
N LEU A 10 10.57 -6.52 -1.89
CA LEU A 10 10.69 -7.76 -2.63
C LEU A 10 10.84 -8.97 -1.69
N ASP A 11 10.44 -10.12 -2.20
CA ASP A 11 10.84 -11.44 -1.73
C ASP A 11 11.65 -12.12 -2.83
N GLY A 12 12.74 -12.80 -2.45
CA GLY A 12 13.67 -13.44 -3.35
C GLY A 12 15.11 -12.95 -3.20
N PRO A 13 16.08 -13.72 -3.66
CA PRO A 13 17.49 -13.36 -3.54
C PRO A 13 17.85 -12.27 -4.56
N ILE A 14 18.56 -11.24 -4.12
CA ILE A 14 19.16 -10.24 -4.99
C ILE A 14 20.68 -10.36 -4.93
N ASP A 15 21.22 -11.05 -5.91
CA ASP A 15 22.65 -11.10 -6.18
C ASP A 15 23.01 -10.26 -7.43
N GLU A 16 24.25 -10.28 -7.85
CA GLU A 16 24.74 -9.51 -9.00
C GLU A 16 24.01 -9.93 -10.30
N ALA A 17 23.77 -11.23 -10.50
CA ALA A 17 23.08 -11.73 -11.68
C ALA A 17 21.60 -11.30 -11.71
N THR A 18 20.93 -11.35 -10.56
CA THR A 18 19.54 -10.87 -10.43
C THR A 18 19.45 -9.37 -10.65
N SER A 19 20.45 -8.61 -10.20
CA SER A 19 20.53 -7.16 -10.44
C SER A 19 20.61 -6.83 -11.92
N ASP A 20 21.43 -7.56 -12.68
CA ASP A 20 21.55 -7.40 -14.13
C ASP A 20 20.24 -7.75 -14.83
N LEU A 21 19.57 -8.81 -14.42
CA LEU A 21 18.27 -9.20 -14.98
C LEU A 21 17.16 -8.18 -14.70
N LEU A 22 17.14 -7.57 -13.51
CA LEU A 22 16.21 -6.49 -13.18
C LEU A 22 16.44 -5.26 -14.06
N PHE A 23 17.70 -4.89 -14.28
CA PHE A 23 18.06 -3.82 -15.19
C PHE A 23 17.62 -4.11 -16.63
N GLU A 24 17.90 -5.30 -17.14
CA GLU A 24 17.48 -5.74 -18.48
C GLU A 24 15.95 -5.83 -18.64
N ALA A 25 15.23 -6.11 -17.54
CA ALA A 25 13.77 -6.09 -17.51
C ALA A 25 13.16 -4.67 -17.60
N GLY A 26 13.99 -3.63 -17.58
CA GLY A 26 13.57 -2.23 -17.71
C GLY A 26 13.42 -1.50 -16.35
N LEU A 27 14.11 -1.98 -15.31
CA LEU A 27 14.23 -1.32 -14.00
C LEU A 27 15.57 -0.56 -13.89
N ASP A 28 15.99 0.08 -14.99
CA ASP A 28 17.14 0.95 -15.07
C ASP A 28 16.93 2.30 -14.35
N ASP A 29 15.68 2.60 -14.01
CA ASP A 29 15.23 3.73 -13.18
C ASP A 29 15.08 3.37 -11.71
N ALA A 30 15.57 2.19 -11.28
CA ALA A 30 15.47 1.70 -9.93
C ALA A 30 16.83 1.48 -9.27
N ALA A 31 16.95 1.88 -8.00
CA ALA A 31 18.10 1.56 -7.18
C ALA A 31 17.78 0.37 -6.26
N ILE A 32 18.65 -0.65 -6.29
CA ILE A 32 18.52 -1.79 -5.38
C ILE A 32 18.97 -1.35 -3.99
N THR A 33 18.15 -1.61 -2.99
CA THR A 33 18.38 -1.24 -1.59
C THR A 33 17.85 -2.33 -0.66
N ALA A 34 17.81 -2.05 0.64
CA ALA A 34 17.16 -2.90 1.64
C ALA A 34 16.28 -2.05 2.56
N PHE A 35 15.11 -2.57 2.86
CA PHE A 35 14.19 -1.94 3.79
C PHE A 35 13.80 -2.95 4.88
N ASP A 36 14.10 -2.63 6.12
CA ASP A 36 13.83 -3.49 7.29
C ASP A 36 14.33 -4.95 7.10
N GLY A 37 15.50 -5.11 6.47
CA GLY A 37 16.12 -6.40 6.22
C GLY A 37 15.60 -7.16 5.00
N HIS A 38 14.64 -6.61 4.27
CA HIS A 38 14.13 -7.15 3.02
C HIS A 38 14.76 -6.44 1.81
N PRO A 39 15.01 -7.16 0.71
CA PRO A 39 15.40 -6.52 -0.54
C PRO A 39 14.32 -5.53 -1.01
N ALA A 40 14.75 -4.42 -1.56
CA ALA A 40 13.84 -3.39 -2.04
C ALA A 40 14.38 -2.70 -3.29
N LEU A 41 13.46 -2.14 -4.09
CA LEU A 41 13.77 -1.28 -5.22
C LEU A 41 13.23 0.12 -4.92
N ASP A 42 14.11 1.11 -4.89
CA ASP A 42 13.73 2.53 -4.87
C ASP A 42 13.63 3.01 -6.32
N VAL A 43 12.42 3.31 -6.77
CA VAL A 43 12.07 3.53 -8.18
C VAL A 43 11.72 4.99 -8.42
N ASP A 44 12.36 5.61 -9.43
CA ASP A 44 12.06 6.96 -9.92
C ASP A 44 11.52 6.87 -11.35
N ARG A 45 10.24 6.60 -11.54
CA ARG A 45 9.63 6.27 -12.83
C ARG A 45 8.82 7.39 -13.43
N GLU A 46 9.07 7.70 -14.71
CA GLU A 46 8.20 8.56 -15.50
C GLU A 46 6.98 7.78 -16.03
N ALA A 47 5.78 8.26 -15.66
CA ALA A 47 4.52 7.67 -16.13
C ALA A 47 3.38 8.70 -16.13
N PRO A 48 2.25 8.42 -16.83
CA PRO A 48 1.07 9.28 -16.80
C PRO A 48 0.44 9.37 -15.40
N THR A 49 0.45 8.26 -14.63
CA THR A 49 -0.09 8.20 -13.26
C THR A 49 0.81 7.36 -12.35
N LEU A 50 0.68 7.56 -11.04
CA LEU A 50 1.37 6.72 -10.05
C LEU A 50 0.97 5.24 -10.19
N LEU A 51 -0.29 4.94 -10.51
CA LEU A 51 -0.76 3.58 -10.70
C LEU A 51 -0.06 2.91 -11.91
N ASP A 52 0.08 3.63 -13.03
CA ASP A 52 0.81 3.14 -14.21
C ASP A 52 2.29 2.89 -13.88
N ALA A 53 2.92 3.83 -13.15
CA ALA A 53 4.31 3.70 -12.71
C ALA A 53 4.52 2.43 -11.86
N ILE A 54 3.68 2.24 -10.83
CA ILE A 54 3.77 1.08 -9.93
C ILE A 54 3.48 -0.22 -10.70
N THR A 55 2.41 -0.25 -11.52
CA THR A 55 2.00 -1.47 -12.23
C THR A 55 3.08 -1.93 -13.20
N SER A 56 3.70 -1.01 -13.94
CA SER A 56 4.81 -1.34 -14.86
C SER A 56 6.03 -1.85 -14.10
N ALA A 57 6.42 -1.22 -13.00
CA ALA A 57 7.56 -1.64 -12.19
C ALA A 57 7.34 -3.03 -11.55
N VAL A 58 6.15 -3.28 -11.02
CA VAL A 58 5.77 -4.60 -10.47
C VAL A 58 5.84 -5.68 -11.56
N THR A 59 5.29 -5.40 -12.75
CA THR A 59 5.30 -6.36 -13.87
C THR A 59 6.71 -6.68 -14.32
N GLN A 60 7.59 -5.69 -14.39
CA GLN A 60 8.98 -5.87 -14.77
C GLN A 60 9.78 -6.62 -13.70
N ALA A 61 9.63 -6.28 -12.43
CA ALA A 61 10.30 -6.98 -11.35
C ALA A 61 9.92 -8.47 -11.32
N GLU A 62 8.63 -8.77 -11.43
CA GLU A 62 8.12 -10.15 -11.41
C GLU A 62 8.33 -10.91 -12.73
N SER A 63 8.84 -10.29 -13.79
CA SER A 63 9.32 -10.99 -14.98
C SER A 63 10.68 -11.69 -14.75
N VAL A 64 11.41 -11.30 -13.72
CA VAL A 64 12.64 -11.95 -13.28
C VAL A 64 12.28 -13.13 -12.39
N ALA A 65 12.85 -14.30 -12.70
CA ALA A 65 12.56 -15.53 -11.96
C ALA A 65 12.88 -15.40 -10.47
N ASP A 66 12.04 -15.98 -9.63
CA ASP A 66 12.16 -16.02 -8.17
C ASP A 66 12.06 -14.64 -7.48
N ILE A 67 11.72 -13.57 -8.21
CA ILE A 67 11.44 -12.26 -7.63
C ILE A 67 9.92 -12.04 -7.54
N HIS A 68 9.47 -11.70 -6.33
CA HIS A 68 8.08 -11.37 -6.05
C HIS A 68 7.99 -10.02 -5.36
N VAL A 69 7.04 -9.19 -5.78
CA VAL A 69 6.75 -7.93 -5.10
C VAL A 69 5.76 -8.20 -3.97
N VAL A 70 6.21 -8.00 -2.73
CA VAL A 70 5.41 -8.24 -1.53
C VAL A 70 4.45 -7.08 -1.29
N ARG A 71 4.96 -5.84 -1.42
CA ARG A 71 4.17 -4.62 -1.23
C ARG A 71 4.89 -3.39 -1.78
N VAL A 72 4.13 -2.34 -1.99
CA VAL A 72 4.63 -0.97 -2.19
C VAL A 72 4.70 -0.29 -0.82
N GLU A 73 5.83 0.33 -0.50
CA GLU A 73 5.99 1.10 0.74
C GLU A 73 5.26 2.45 0.64
N GLY A 74 4.69 2.91 1.74
CA GLY A 74 4.01 4.21 1.83
C GLY A 74 2.53 4.12 2.18
N GLU A 75 2.00 2.93 2.51
CA GLU A 75 0.70 2.83 3.18
C GLU A 75 0.86 3.24 4.65
N GLU A 76 0.30 4.38 5.00
CA GLU A 76 0.48 4.95 6.31
C GLU A 76 -0.64 4.52 7.27
N LEU A 77 -0.29 3.66 8.22
CA LEU A 77 -1.17 3.24 9.31
C LEU A 77 -0.92 4.12 10.54
N VAL A 78 -2.01 4.64 11.09
CA VAL A 78 -1.97 5.55 12.24
C VAL A 78 -2.81 5.02 13.40
N SER A 79 -2.29 5.20 14.61
CA SER A 79 -3.04 4.95 15.84
C SER A 79 -3.93 6.14 16.19
N GLN A 80 -4.83 5.96 17.16
CA GLN A 80 -5.61 7.06 17.72
C GLN A 80 -4.74 8.20 18.27
N ALA A 81 -3.54 7.87 18.77
CA ALA A 81 -2.59 8.86 19.28
C ALA A 81 -2.01 9.70 18.15
N ASP A 82 -1.60 9.04 17.05
CA ASP A 82 -1.05 9.71 15.86
C ASP A 82 -2.10 10.61 15.20
N ILE A 83 -3.36 10.14 15.12
CA ILE A 83 -4.48 10.95 14.62
C ILE A 83 -4.66 12.21 15.48
N ALA A 84 -4.61 12.06 16.80
CA ALA A 84 -4.75 13.20 17.73
C ALA A 84 -3.62 14.23 17.54
N GLU A 85 -2.38 13.77 17.43
CA GLU A 85 -1.21 14.59 17.19
C GLU A 85 -1.29 15.34 15.86
N ARG A 86 -1.56 14.64 14.77
CA ARG A 86 -1.63 15.20 13.40
C ARG A 86 -2.76 16.21 13.23
N THR A 87 -3.89 15.97 13.90
CA THR A 87 -5.06 16.86 13.82
C THR A 87 -5.02 17.99 14.84
N GLY A 88 -4.04 18.03 15.74
CA GLY A 88 -3.99 19.00 16.85
C GLY A 88 -5.15 18.83 17.83
N ARG A 89 -5.74 17.64 17.93
CA ARG A 89 -6.87 17.33 18.79
C ARG A 89 -6.45 16.47 19.99
N SER A 90 -7.27 16.50 21.04
CA SER A 90 -7.04 15.57 22.16
C SER A 90 -7.42 14.14 21.80
N ARG A 91 -6.78 13.13 22.43
CA ARG A 91 -7.18 11.72 22.28
C ARG A 91 -8.65 11.49 22.63
N GLN A 92 -9.20 12.27 23.58
CA GLN A 92 -10.63 12.19 23.91
C GLN A 92 -11.53 12.65 22.77
N ALA A 93 -11.14 13.70 22.05
CA ALA A 93 -11.88 14.17 20.87
C ALA A 93 -11.86 13.12 19.76
N VAL A 94 -10.70 12.52 19.47
CA VAL A 94 -10.61 11.42 18.46
C VAL A 94 -11.41 10.20 18.90
N ASN A 95 -11.36 9.83 20.18
CA ASN A 95 -12.19 8.74 20.70
C ASN A 95 -13.70 9.03 20.55
N HIS A 96 -14.08 10.29 20.67
CA HIS A 96 -15.46 10.71 20.43
C HIS A 96 -15.85 10.55 18.95
N TRP A 97 -14.97 10.89 18.00
CA TRP A 97 -15.18 10.66 16.57
C TRP A 97 -15.40 9.19 16.24
N ILE A 98 -14.50 8.32 16.79
CA ILE A 98 -14.54 6.87 16.57
C ILE A 98 -15.84 6.24 17.10
N LYS A 99 -16.33 6.74 18.26
CA LYS A 99 -17.53 6.18 18.95
C LYS A 99 -18.84 6.80 18.50
N ARG A 100 -18.79 7.86 17.71
CA ARG A 100 -19.99 8.54 17.27
C ARG A 100 -20.75 7.66 16.28
N ASP A 101 -21.77 6.98 16.79
CA ASP A 101 -22.82 6.37 15.97
C ASP A 101 -23.68 7.50 15.44
N ALA A 102 -23.48 7.96 14.25
CA ALA A 102 -24.54 8.80 13.67
C ALA A 102 -24.30 9.19 12.22
N ASP A 103 -25.37 9.25 11.51
CA ASP A 103 -25.65 10.05 10.32
C ASP A 103 -24.47 10.32 9.36
N SER A 104 -24.62 9.93 8.13
CA SER A 104 -23.92 10.32 6.88
C SER A 104 -22.39 10.62 6.88
N SER A 105 -21.75 10.84 8.02
CA SER A 105 -20.30 11.05 8.13
C SER A 105 -19.68 10.15 9.21
N ARG A 106 -19.83 8.84 9.07
CA ARG A 106 -19.23 7.88 10.00
C ARG A 106 -17.70 7.92 9.89
N PHE A 107 -17.02 7.98 11.06
CA PHE A 107 -15.56 7.86 11.09
C PHE A 107 -15.12 6.53 10.45
N PRO A 108 -14.00 6.49 9.70
CA PRO A 108 -13.53 5.29 9.03
C PRO A 108 -13.40 4.10 9.97
N ALA A 109 -13.70 2.92 9.46
CA ALA A 109 -13.43 1.69 10.21
C ALA A 109 -11.90 1.47 10.31
N PRO A 110 -11.39 0.89 11.42
CA PRO A 110 -9.98 0.55 11.50
C PRO A 110 -9.61 -0.45 10.41
N ALA A 111 -8.46 -0.23 9.78
CA ALA A 111 -7.91 -1.14 8.77
C ALA A 111 -7.38 -2.43 9.43
N TYR A 112 -6.82 -2.31 10.63
CA TYR A 112 -6.26 -3.43 11.39
C TYR A 112 -6.61 -3.32 12.87
N GLY A 113 -6.53 -4.46 13.55
CA GLY A 113 -6.63 -4.51 15.01
C GLY A 113 -8.01 -4.21 15.58
N THR A 114 -9.10 -4.44 14.84
CA THR A 114 -10.48 -4.24 15.32
C THR A 114 -10.80 -5.03 16.58
N SER A 115 -10.18 -6.19 16.75
CA SER A 115 -10.31 -7.05 17.93
C SER A 115 -9.23 -6.84 18.99
N THR A 116 -8.27 -5.94 18.74
CA THR A 116 -7.16 -5.64 19.65
C THR A 116 -7.41 -4.34 20.42
N ARG A 117 -6.56 -4.09 21.44
CA ARG A 117 -6.59 -2.80 22.17
C ARG A 117 -5.89 -1.67 21.42
N SER A 118 -5.35 -1.93 20.23
CA SER A 118 -4.57 -1.00 19.44
C SER A 118 -5.03 -1.01 17.98
N PRO A 119 -6.24 -0.54 17.66
CA PRO A 119 -6.70 -0.42 16.29
C PRO A 119 -5.85 0.61 15.52
N LEU A 120 -5.64 0.33 14.23
CA LEU A 120 -4.92 1.19 13.30
C LEU A 120 -5.82 1.56 12.12
N TRP A 121 -5.72 2.79 11.68
CA TRP A 121 -6.45 3.34 10.53
C TRP A 121 -5.48 3.69 9.41
N ARG A 122 -5.93 3.61 8.17
CA ARG A 122 -5.22 4.25 7.07
C ARG A 122 -5.35 5.76 7.21
N TRP A 123 -4.22 6.46 7.18
CA TRP A 123 -4.24 7.91 7.29
C TRP A 123 -5.06 8.57 6.17
N THR A 124 -5.01 8.02 4.96
CA THR A 124 -5.79 8.48 3.81
C THR A 124 -7.29 8.42 4.03
N ASP A 125 -7.80 7.37 4.70
CA ASP A 125 -9.23 7.27 5.03
C ASP A 125 -9.63 8.33 6.06
N VAL A 126 -8.74 8.59 7.02
CA VAL A 126 -8.95 9.63 8.04
C VAL A 126 -8.93 11.02 7.40
N GLN A 127 -8.00 11.30 6.50
CA GLN A 127 -7.94 12.57 5.76
C GLN A 127 -9.19 12.80 4.92
N ALA A 128 -9.64 11.80 4.17
CA ALA A 128 -10.87 11.90 3.37
C ALA A 128 -12.11 12.17 4.24
N TRP A 129 -12.13 11.66 5.47
CA TRP A 129 -13.20 11.95 6.42
C TRP A 129 -13.11 13.36 7.01
N LEU A 130 -11.88 13.85 7.27
CA LEU A 130 -11.64 15.20 7.81
C LEU A 130 -11.96 16.29 6.78
N GLU A 131 -11.65 16.03 5.53
CA GLU A 131 -11.77 16.97 4.42
C GLU A 131 -12.51 16.31 3.23
N PRO A 132 -13.83 16.14 3.32
CA PRO A 132 -14.61 15.45 2.27
C PRO A 132 -14.51 16.11 0.89
N ASP A 133 -14.30 17.43 0.85
CA ASP A 133 -14.14 18.23 -0.37
C ASP A 133 -12.64 18.56 -0.65
N GLY A 134 -11.74 18.07 0.18
CA GLY A 134 -10.31 18.28 0.05
C GLY A 134 -9.70 17.42 -1.08
N HIS A 135 -8.63 17.91 -1.69
CA HIS A 135 -7.77 17.07 -2.51
C HIS A 135 -7.02 16.12 -1.57
N THR A 136 -7.60 14.96 -1.31
CA THR A 136 -6.84 13.86 -0.70
C THR A 136 -5.73 13.49 -1.66
N ASP A 137 -4.50 13.43 -1.17
CA ASP A 137 -3.41 12.84 -1.93
C ASP A 137 -3.81 11.40 -2.28
N ASP A 138 -4.18 11.18 -3.52
CA ASP A 138 -4.59 9.86 -4.03
C ASP A 138 -3.50 8.80 -3.89
N ARG A 139 -2.26 9.21 -3.63
CA ARG A 139 -1.09 8.34 -3.49
C ARG A 139 -1.31 7.23 -2.49
N GLY A 140 -1.69 7.54 -1.25
CA GLY A 140 -1.90 6.54 -0.21
C GLY A 140 -3.05 5.59 -0.55
N ARG A 141 -4.12 6.09 -1.18
CA ARG A 141 -5.24 5.28 -1.66
C ARG A 141 -4.80 4.32 -2.77
N ILE A 142 -3.99 4.79 -3.72
CA ILE A 142 -3.44 3.97 -4.80
C ILE A 142 -2.53 2.88 -4.23
N ILE A 143 -1.61 3.22 -3.32
CA ILE A 143 -0.73 2.26 -2.67
C ILE A 143 -1.52 1.21 -1.89
N ALA A 144 -2.53 1.60 -1.13
CA ALA A 144 -3.39 0.67 -0.40
C ALA A 144 -4.13 -0.31 -1.34
N LEU A 145 -4.64 0.18 -2.47
CA LEU A 145 -5.29 -0.65 -3.49
C LEU A 145 -4.32 -1.66 -4.12
N VAL A 146 -3.11 -1.20 -4.49
CA VAL A 146 -2.06 -2.07 -5.03
C VAL A 146 -1.66 -3.13 -4.01
N ASN A 147 -1.43 -2.75 -2.76
CA ASN A 147 -1.05 -3.67 -1.69
C ASN A 147 -2.13 -4.72 -1.41
N ALA A 148 -3.40 -4.33 -1.41
CA ALA A 148 -4.52 -5.27 -1.29
C ALA A 148 -4.53 -6.29 -2.46
N THR A 149 -4.23 -5.82 -3.68
CA THR A 149 -4.16 -6.68 -4.87
C THR A 149 -2.96 -7.63 -4.81
N LEU A 150 -1.77 -7.15 -4.43
CA LEU A 150 -0.57 -7.98 -4.26
C LEU A 150 -0.80 -9.05 -3.19
N LEU A 151 -1.37 -8.68 -2.05
CA LEU A 151 -1.71 -9.62 -0.97
C LEU A 151 -2.73 -10.66 -1.42
N ALA A 152 -3.76 -10.26 -2.15
CA ALA A 152 -4.74 -11.19 -2.72
C ALA A 152 -4.08 -12.18 -3.68
N ARG A 153 -3.23 -11.70 -4.60
CA ARG A 153 -2.48 -12.56 -5.54
C ARG A 153 -1.58 -13.57 -4.82
N HIS A 154 -0.85 -13.12 -3.81
CA HIS A 154 0.06 -13.97 -3.04
C HIS A 154 -0.68 -15.08 -2.29
N ASN A 155 -1.89 -14.81 -1.79
CA ASN A 155 -2.69 -15.77 -1.02
C ASN A 155 -3.68 -16.58 -1.88
N LEU A 156 -3.85 -16.25 -3.16
CA LEU A 156 -4.74 -16.96 -4.07
C LEU A 156 -4.05 -18.21 -4.62
N HIS A 157 -4.12 -19.31 -3.87
CA HIS A 157 -3.72 -20.62 -4.38
C HIS A 157 -4.77 -21.21 -5.36
N ASP A 158 -4.34 -22.17 -6.16
CA ASP A 158 -5.21 -22.81 -7.18
C ASP A 158 -6.02 -23.98 -6.57
N ASP A 159 -6.54 -23.78 -5.37
CA ASP A 159 -7.39 -24.69 -4.61
C ASP A 159 -8.86 -24.20 -4.57
N ASP A 160 -9.70 -24.92 -3.82
CA ASP A 160 -11.12 -24.61 -3.70
C ASP A 160 -11.35 -23.24 -3.01
N GLU A 161 -10.53 -22.88 -2.01
CA GLU A 161 -10.61 -21.61 -1.31
C GLU A 161 -10.24 -20.44 -2.23
N GLY A 162 -9.17 -20.57 -3.01
CA GLY A 162 -8.77 -19.58 -4.00
C GLY A 162 -9.82 -19.35 -5.08
N ARG A 163 -10.55 -20.40 -5.50
CA ARG A 163 -11.68 -20.26 -6.44
C ARG A 163 -12.85 -19.48 -5.84
N LEU A 164 -13.17 -19.71 -4.57
CA LEU A 164 -14.22 -18.96 -3.87
C LEU A 164 -13.86 -17.48 -3.71
N VAL A 165 -12.60 -17.17 -3.36
CA VAL A 165 -12.14 -15.79 -3.23
C VAL A 165 -12.14 -15.07 -4.57
N ARG A 166 -11.72 -15.73 -5.67
CA ARG A 166 -11.84 -15.17 -7.03
C ARG A 166 -13.28 -14.83 -7.40
N THR A 167 -14.25 -15.63 -6.96
CA THR A 167 -15.67 -15.34 -7.19
C THR A 167 -16.13 -14.07 -6.44
N LEU A 168 -15.64 -13.86 -5.22
CA LEU A 168 -15.91 -12.62 -4.45
C LEU A 168 -15.30 -11.37 -5.09
N LEU A 169 -14.12 -11.50 -5.72
CA LEU A 169 -13.46 -10.38 -6.39
C LEU A 169 -14.10 -10.03 -7.73
N ALA A 170 -14.87 -10.93 -8.32
CA ALA A 170 -15.57 -10.75 -9.61
C ALA A 170 -17.03 -10.28 -9.46
N ALA A 171 -17.55 -10.20 -8.22
CA ALA A 171 -18.91 -9.77 -7.90
C ALA A 171 -19.00 -8.25 -7.68
#